data_b03644901652e6050b3cfce56ff4f76f
#
_entry.id   b03644901652e6050b3cfce56ff4f76f
#
_cell.length_a   1.000
_cell.length_b   1.000
_cell.length_c   1.000
_cell.angle_alpha   90.00
_cell.angle_beta   90.00
_cell.angle_gamma   90.00
#
_symmetry.space_group_name_H-M   'P 1'
#
loop_
_entity.id
_entity.type
_entity.pdbx_description
1 polymer ?
#
loop_
_entity_poly.entity_id
_entity_poly.type
_entity_poly.pdbx_seq_one_letter_code
_entity_poly.pdbx_strand_id
1 'polypeptide(L)'
;MPIKKLRDKKKQIPKKYKEHKPKAKKKEAEGKDHGQGEKGKRAYNVLRGMHDILPREEKYWKPMFNNAMNLADHFQYGRIETPIMEEVGLFVRSLGKGTDVVEKEMYVFENDEIGRVCLRPEATASVARAFINGGMWNYPQPVKLWYWGPMFRHDRPQAGRYRQFFQVGYEILGAEDPAVDAELVLIAYNFYKDLGFPVEIRINSIGLPEERERYKAELANYYRAKKSYICEDCRKRLLKNPLRLLDCKADQCQPIKDEAPQIVDWLSDASKSYFMKVLEYLDELGVPYNLQPTLVRGLDYYTHTVFEVYPAVPSENPGEEKAQSALGGGGRYDLLVEEMGGRSTPAAGVALGIDRSVAVLKHYAEKNPLNLPKPVYDIFFAQLGDRAKGRALKMINDLRKSGMKIGFNLYKNSLKTQLELANDLKVPYALIIGQKEVQEGTIIIRDMESGIQEIVDQKKAENIVKKKLKKFDDGDK
;
A
#
# COMPACT_ATOMS: atom_id res chain seq x y z
N MET A 1 45.68 -51.89 -6.37
CA MET A 1 45.01 -51.85 -7.69
C MET A 1 44.56 -50.43 -7.98
N PRO A 2 44.79 -49.88 -9.20
CA PRO A 2 45.00 -48.48 -9.43
C PRO A 2 43.74 -47.69 -9.77
N ILE A 3 43.75 -46.44 -9.33
CA ILE A 3 42.76 -45.40 -9.56
C ILE A 3 42.84 -44.97 -11.05
N LYS A 4 41.73 -45.11 -11.79
CA LYS A 4 41.60 -44.60 -13.16
C LYS A 4 41.20 -43.13 -13.15
N LYS A 5 42.03 -42.28 -13.73
CA LYS A 5 41.81 -40.89 -14.10
C LYS A 5 40.64 -40.81 -15.11
N LEU A 6 39.61 -40.04 -14.81
CA LEU A 6 38.59 -39.61 -15.79
C LEU A 6 38.99 -38.23 -16.33
N ARG A 7 39.14 -38.15 -17.65
CA ARG A 7 39.52 -36.96 -18.42
C ARG A 7 38.36 -35.99 -18.53
N ASP A 8 38.64 -34.71 -18.38
CA ASP A 8 37.82 -33.56 -18.71
C ASP A 8 37.26 -33.63 -20.12
N LYS A 9 35.92 -33.59 -20.24
CA LYS A 9 35.25 -33.20 -21.48
C LYS A 9 34.61 -31.84 -21.27
N LYS A 10 35.25 -30.78 -21.78
CA LYS A 10 34.65 -29.46 -22.01
C LYS A 10 33.46 -29.61 -22.97
N LYS A 11 32.23 -29.45 -22.49
CA LYS A 11 31.03 -29.29 -23.31
C LYS A 11 30.97 -27.85 -23.82
N GLN A 12 31.01 -27.71 -25.15
CA GLN A 12 30.81 -26.46 -25.87
C GLN A 12 29.36 -25.99 -25.72
N ILE A 13 29.18 -24.72 -25.39
CA ILE A 13 27.89 -24.02 -25.33
C ILE A 13 27.41 -23.75 -26.77
N PRO A 14 26.19 -24.11 -27.17
CA PRO A 14 25.67 -23.77 -28.50
C PRO A 14 25.30 -22.28 -28.59
N LYS A 15 25.92 -21.54 -29.48
CA LYS A 15 25.49 -20.21 -29.90
C LYS A 15 24.26 -20.36 -30.81
N LYS A 16 23.08 -19.93 -30.35
CA LYS A 16 21.95 -19.52 -31.18
C LYS A 16 20.90 -18.76 -30.35
N TYR A 17 21.12 -17.48 -30.19
CA TYR A 17 20.02 -16.52 -30.00
C TYR A 17 19.99 -15.61 -31.22
N LYS A 18 18.98 -15.75 -32.09
CA LYS A 18 18.66 -14.80 -33.12
C LYS A 18 17.87 -13.66 -32.50
N GLU A 19 18.49 -12.47 -32.48
CA GLU A 19 17.82 -11.22 -32.13
C GLU A 19 16.74 -10.90 -33.18
N HIS A 20 15.48 -10.86 -32.78
CA HIS A 20 14.43 -10.22 -33.56
C HIS A 20 14.49 -8.71 -33.33
N LYS A 21 15.04 -7.97 -34.30
CA LYS A 21 14.98 -6.50 -34.36
C LYS A 21 13.58 -6.08 -34.87
N PRO A 22 12.80 -5.27 -34.11
CA PRO A 22 11.61 -4.65 -34.69
C PRO A 22 12.03 -3.52 -35.66
N LYS A 23 11.41 -3.49 -36.84
CA LYS A 23 11.59 -2.45 -37.84
C LYS A 23 11.09 -1.10 -37.30
N ALA A 24 12.02 -0.17 -37.09
CA ALA A 24 11.73 1.21 -36.74
C ALA A 24 11.23 1.98 -37.96
N LYS A 25 10.04 2.57 -37.90
CA LYS A 25 9.60 3.64 -38.80
C LYS A 25 10.27 4.94 -38.33
N LYS A 26 11.12 5.50 -39.23
CA LYS A 26 11.69 6.84 -39.05
C LYS A 26 10.59 7.89 -39.06
N LYS A 27 10.55 8.75 -38.01
CA LYS A 27 10.10 10.13 -38.11
C LYS A 27 11.26 10.99 -37.62
N GLU A 28 11.73 11.81 -38.50
CA GLU A 28 12.72 12.84 -38.26
C GLU A 28 12.14 13.90 -37.35
N ALA A 29 12.87 14.22 -36.29
CA ALA A 29 12.71 15.44 -35.52
C ALA A 29 14.12 15.95 -35.22
N GLU A 30 14.42 17.12 -35.74
CA GLU A 30 15.66 17.85 -35.60
C GLU A 30 16.03 18.06 -34.12
N GLY A 31 17.14 17.50 -33.71
CA GLY A 31 17.72 17.67 -32.40
C GLY A 31 18.95 18.53 -32.45
N LYS A 32 18.96 19.61 -31.71
CA LYS A 32 20.11 20.51 -31.52
C LYS A 32 21.28 19.76 -30.88
N ASP A 33 22.40 19.83 -31.57
CA ASP A 33 23.74 19.38 -31.18
C ASP A 33 24.19 20.17 -29.91
N HIS A 34 24.48 19.48 -28.83
CA HIS A 34 25.22 20.01 -27.70
C HIS A 34 26.35 19.05 -27.31
N GLY A 35 27.55 19.42 -27.71
CA GLY A 35 28.80 19.22 -26.98
C GLY A 35 29.23 17.80 -26.68
N GLN A 36 30.27 17.33 -27.39
CA GLN A 36 31.10 16.19 -27.00
C GLN A 36 31.74 16.46 -25.63
N GLY A 37 31.08 16.02 -24.56
CA GLY A 37 31.64 15.88 -23.23
C GLY A 37 32.00 14.42 -22.98
N GLU A 38 33.08 14.16 -22.26
CA GLU A 38 33.63 12.87 -21.85
C GLU A 38 32.53 11.84 -21.55
N LYS A 39 32.74 10.57 -21.93
CA LYS A 39 31.87 9.44 -21.62
C LYS A 39 31.78 9.24 -20.09
N GLY A 40 31.04 10.13 -19.42
CA GLY A 40 30.72 10.02 -18.00
C GLY A 40 29.99 8.70 -17.74
N LYS A 41 30.31 8.04 -16.65
CA LYS A 41 29.63 6.82 -16.18
C LYS A 41 28.13 7.10 -16.15
N ARG A 42 27.36 6.35 -16.95
CA ARG A 42 25.90 6.48 -17.01
C ARG A 42 25.30 6.21 -15.63
N ALA A 43 24.63 7.19 -15.06
CA ALA A 43 23.90 6.97 -13.81
C ALA A 43 22.74 5.99 -14.04
N TYR A 44 22.57 5.04 -13.13
CA TYR A 44 21.41 4.16 -13.14
C TYR A 44 20.19 4.90 -12.61
N ASN A 45 19.06 4.73 -13.28
CA ASN A 45 17.77 5.27 -12.86
C ASN A 45 16.83 4.12 -12.51
N VAL A 46 15.83 4.41 -11.66
CA VAL A 46 14.74 3.48 -11.38
C VAL A 46 14.00 3.12 -12.68
N LEU A 47 13.43 1.93 -12.74
CA LEU A 47 12.63 1.49 -13.88
C LEU A 47 11.37 2.37 -14.02
N ARG A 48 10.96 2.60 -15.26
CA ARG A 48 9.74 3.39 -15.53
C ARG A 48 8.51 2.79 -14.83
N GLY A 49 7.85 3.60 -14.04
CA GLY A 49 6.67 3.18 -13.25
C GLY A 49 7.02 2.58 -11.89
N MET A 50 8.27 2.64 -11.47
CA MET A 50 8.73 2.36 -10.12
C MET A 50 9.31 3.63 -9.50
N HIS A 51 9.40 3.70 -8.19
CA HIS A 51 9.99 4.84 -7.46
C HIS A 51 10.62 4.38 -6.15
N ASP A 52 11.55 5.19 -5.65
CA ASP A 52 12.13 5.01 -4.33
C ASP A 52 11.26 5.75 -3.29
N ILE A 53 11.08 5.15 -2.13
CA ILE A 53 10.48 5.81 -0.96
C ILE A 53 11.63 6.46 -0.18
N LEU A 54 11.80 7.77 -0.34
CA LEU A 54 12.90 8.50 0.27
C LEU A 54 12.58 8.89 1.73
N PRO A 55 13.60 9.13 2.58
CA PRO A 55 13.41 9.51 3.99
C PRO A 55 12.49 10.73 4.19
N ARG A 56 12.49 11.69 3.25
CA ARG A 56 11.61 12.87 3.27
C ARG A 56 10.12 12.50 3.14
N GLU A 57 9.80 11.30 2.64
CA GLU A 57 8.43 10.81 2.46
C GLU A 57 7.95 9.98 3.65
N GLU A 58 8.86 9.58 4.55
CA GLU A 58 8.57 8.76 5.72
C GLU A 58 7.46 9.37 6.60
N LYS A 59 7.39 10.71 6.68
CA LYS A 59 6.34 11.44 7.41
C LYS A 59 4.92 11.11 6.95
N TYR A 60 4.72 10.58 5.73
CA TYR A 60 3.42 10.12 5.21
C TYR A 60 3.27 8.61 5.32
N TRP A 61 4.34 7.85 5.04
CA TRP A 61 4.32 6.39 5.03
C TRP A 61 4.19 5.77 6.42
N LYS A 62 4.99 6.28 7.36
CA LYS A 62 5.03 5.75 8.73
C LYS A 62 3.71 5.89 9.49
N PRO A 63 3.01 7.04 9.45
CA PRO A 63 1.67 7.15 10.04
C PRO A 63 0.67 6.17 9.45
N MET A 64 0.69 5.95 8.13
CA MET A 64 -0.18 4.97 7.48
C MET A 64 0.10 3.55 7.95
N PHE A 65 1.39 3.16 8.01
CA PHE A 65 1.76 1.84 8.51
C PHE A 65 1.36 1.64 9.98
N ASN A 66 1.63 2.64 10.83
CA ASN A 66 1.27 2.57 12.24
C ASN A 66 -0.25 2.49 12.44
N ASN A 67 -1.01 3.27 11.67
CA ASN A 67 -2.48 3.21 11.74
C ASN A 67 -3.02 1.87 11.26
N ALA A 68 -2.47 1.32 10.18
CA ALA A 68 -2.81 -0.02 9.71
C ALA A 68 -2.59 -1.08 10.79
N MET A 69 -1.43 -1.03 11.45
CA MET A 69 -1.09 -1.95 12.54
C MET A 69 -2.03 -1.77 13.74
N ASN A 70 -2.30 -0.53 14.15
CA ASN A 70 -3.20 -0.23 15.27
C ASN A 70 -4.62 -0.75 14.99
N LEU A 71 -5.15 -0.54 13.78
CA LEU A 71 -6.45 -1.08 13.39
C LEU A 71 -6.44 -2.62 13.41
N ALA A 72 -5.37 -3.24 12.90
CA ALA A 72 -5.23 -4.69 12.96
C ALA A 72 -5.27 -5.23 14.40
N ASP A 73 -4.56 -4.59 15.32
CA ASP A 73 -4.52 -4.96 16.74
C ASP A 73 -5.89 -4.77 17.40
N HIS A 74 -6.59 -3.64 17.16
CA HIS A 74 -7.90 -3.36 17.72
C HIS A 74 -8.99 -4.33 17.24
N PHE A 75 -8.94 -4.68 15.95
CA PHE A 75 -9.88 -5.62 15.34
C PHE A 75 -9.39 -7.09 15.38
N GLN A 76 -8.27 -7.37 16.07
CA GLN A 76 -7.73 -8.72 16.32
C GLN A 76 -7.32 -9.47 15.04
N TYR A 77 -6.68 -8.79 14.10
CA TYR A 77 -6.11 -9.41 12.90
C TYR A 77 -4.67 -9.87 13.15
N GLY A 78 -4.41 -11.14 12.84
CA GLY A 78 -3.06 -11.67 12.80
C GLY A 78 -2.30 -11.20 11.55
N ARG A 79 -1.02 -10.84 11.71
CA ARG A 79 -0.19 -10.47 10.55
C ARG A 79 0.17 -11.70 9.72
N ILE A 80 -0.01 -11.60 8.40
CA ILE A 80 0.47 -12.58 7.43
C ILE A 80 1.41 -11.91 6.42
N GLU A 81 2.43 -12.65 5.98
CA GLU A 81 3.32 -12.24 4.89
C GLU A 81 3.46 -13.42 3.93
N THR A 82 3.04 -13.23 2.69
CA THR A 82 3.11 -14.24 1.65
C THR A 82 4.28 -13.94 0.71
N PRO A 83 4.84 -14.94 0.01
CA PRO A 83 5.88 -14.71 -0.99
C PRO A 83 5.48 -13.67 -2.05
N ILE A 84 6.46 -12.94 -2.57
CA ILE A 84 6.27 -11.97 -3.65
C ILE A 84 6.07 -12.70 -5.00
N MET A 85 6.69 -13.85 -5.16
CA MET A 85 6.57 -14.71 -6.34
C MET A 85 5.62 -15.87 -6.05
N GLU A 86 4.72 -16.13 -6.99
CA GLU A 86 3.72 -17.19 -6.93
C GLU A 86 3.62 -17.88 -8.29
N GLU A 87 3.00 -19.06 -8.36
CA GLU A 87 2.65 -19.68 -9.61
C GLU A 87 1.62 -18.86 -10.39
N VAL A 88 1.81 -18.72 -11.69
CA VAL A 88 0.85 -18.01 -12.58
C VAL A 88 -0.56 -18.60 -12.46
N GLY A 89 -0.65 -19.92 -12.31
CA GLY A 89 -1.90 -20.65 -12.17
C GLY A 89 -2.78 -20.16 -11.01
N LEU A 90 -2.16 -19.70 -9.93
CA LEU A 90 -2.86 -19.14 -8.77
C LEU A 90 -3.76 -17.96 -9.19
N PHE A 91 -3.19 -16.96 -9.87
CA PHE A 91 -3.91 -15.76 -10.27
C PHE A 91 -4.82 -15.96 -11.48
N VAL A 92 -4.44 -16.83 -12.42
CA VAL A 92 -5.32 -17.18 -13.56
C VAL A 92 -6.61 -17.83 -13.09
N ARG A 93 -6.52 -18.67 -12.05
CA ARG A 93 -7.69 -19.37 -11.49
C ARG A 93 -8.55 -18.45 -10.65
N SER A 94 -7.94 -17.63 -9.78
CA SER A 94 -8.65 -16.77 -8.83
C SER A 94 -9.20 -15.49 -9.46
N LEU A 95 -8.42 -14.79 -10.29
CA LEU A 95 -8.82 -13.50 -10.84
C LEU A 95 -9.69 -13.59 -12.09
N GLY A 96 -9.71 -14.76 -12.74
CA GLY A 96 -10.42 -14.98 -14.00
C GLY A 96 -9.59 -14.64 -15.25
N LYS A 97 -9.65 -15.53 -16.26
CA LYS A 97 -8.87 -15.40 -17.50
C LYS A 97 -9.18 -14.15 -18.33
N GLY A 98 -10.36 -13.56 -18.15
CA GLY A 98 -10.83 -12.39 -18.90
C GLY A 98 -10.54 -11.04 -18.24
N THR A 99 -9.83 -11.02 -17.13
CA THR A 99 -9.48 -9.78 -16.44
C THR A 99 -8.24 -9.12 -17.04
N ASP A 100 -8.21 -7.76 -17.03
CA ASP A 100 -7.04 -7.02 -17.54
C ASP A 100 -5.77 -7.38 -16.77
N VAL A 101 -5.88 -7.68 -15.48
CA VAL A 101 -4.77 -8.09 -14.62
C VAL A 101 -4.11 -9.34 -15.17
N VAL A 102 -4.89 -10.39 -15.48
CA VAL A 102 -4.37 -11.66 -15.99
C VAL A 102 -3.91 -11.56 -17.44
N GLU A 103 -4.67 -10.86 -18.30
CA GLU A 103 -4.35 -10.77 -19.72
C GLU A 103 -3.13 -9.90 -20.03
N LYS A 104 -2.85 -8.83 -19.25
CA LYS A 104 -1.91 -7.78 -19.65
C LYS A 104 -1.00 -7.23 -18.55
N GLU A 105 -1.37 -7.38 -17.26
CA GLU A 105 -0.70 -6.64 -16.19
C GLU A 105 0.23 -7.48 -15.33
N MET A 106 0.20 -8.82 -15.40
CA MET A 106 1.10 -9.66 -14.63
C MET A 106 2.52 -9.65 -15.20
N TYR A 107 3.52 -9.56 -14.28
CA TYR A 107 4.92 -9.84 -14.60
C TYR A 107 5.16 -11.34 -14.52
N VAL A 108 5.25 -12.00 -15.65
CA VAL A 108 5.41 -13.47 -15.76
C VAL A 108 6.84 -13.80 -16.14
N PHE A 109 7.40 -14.82 -15.48
CA PHE A 109 8.72 -15.37 -15.75
C PHE A 109 8.57 -16.87 -16.03
N GLU A 110 9.39 -17.38 -16.93
CA GLU A 110 9.52 -18.80 -17.21
C GLU A 110 10.88 -19.28 -16.70
N ASN A 111 10.89 -20.35 -15.95
CA ASN A 111 12.06 -20.98 -15.41
C ASN A 111 11.95 -22.50 -15.57
N ASP A 112 13.03 -23.13 -16.02
CA ASP A 112 13.06 -24.58 -16.32
C ASP A 112 12.87 -25.45 -15.08
N GLU A 113 13.17 -24.93 -13.88
CA GLU A 113 13.09 -25.68 -12.62
C GLU A 113 11.74 -25.51 -11.90
N ILE A 114 11.21 -24.28 -11.89
CA ILE A 114 10.01 -23.91 -11.11
C ILE A 114 8.77 -23.62 -11.97
N GLY A 115 8.91 -23.73 -13.32
CA GLY A 115 7.82 -23.49 -14.26
C GLY A 115 7.46 -22.00 -14.44
N ARG A 116 6.18 -21.72 -14.68
CA ARG A 116 5.68 -20.35 -14.89
C ARG A 116 5.33 -19.70 -13.56
N VAL A 117 6.09 -18.68 -13.20
CA VAL A 117 5.89 -17.87 -11.99
C VAL A 117 5.64 -16.41 -12.34
N CYS A 118 5.05 -15.66 -11.43
CA CYS A 118 4.80 -14.23 -11.58
C CYS A 118 5.04 -13.47 -10.28
N LEU A 119 5.26 -12.16 -10.41
CA LEU A 119 5.15 -11.27 -9.26
C LEU A 119 3.67 -11.06 -8.92
N ARG A 120 3.30 -11.16 -7.64
CA ARG A 120 1.91 -11.04 -7.18
C ARG A 120 1.28 -9.71 -7.58
N PRO A 121 0.17 -9.70 -8.33
CA PRO A 121 -0.53 -8.46 -8.71
C PRO A 121 -1.48 -7.94 -7.61
N GLU A 122 -1.78 -8.78 -6.62
CA GLU A 122 -2.59 -8.54 -5.43
C GLU A 122 -2.27 -9.62 -4.38
N ALA A 123 -2.79 -9.54 -3.16
CA ALA A 123 -2.42 -10.50 -2.12
C ALA A 123 -3.57 -11.42 -1.68
N THR A 124 -4.82 -11.13 -1.96
CA THR A 124 -5.98 -11.92 -1.52
C THR A 124 -5.86 -13.39 -1.94
N ALA A 125 -5.52 -13.66 -3.22
CA ALA A 125 -5.29 -15.03 -3.70
C ALA A 125 -4.12 -15.70 -2.99
N SER A 126 -3.03 -14.97 -2.71
CA SER A 126 -1.89 -15.50 -1.94
C SER A 126 -2.27 -15.82 -0.50
N VAL A 127 -3.12 -14.99 0.14
CA VAL A 127 -3.65 -15.26 1.49
C VAL A 127 -4.56 -16.48 1.49
N ALA A 128 -5.47 -16.60 0.52
CA ALA A 128 -6.34 -17.77 0.38
C ALA A 128 -5.52 -19.06 0.18
N ARG A 129 -4.48 -19.02 -0.67
CA ARG A 129 -3.53 -20.15 -0.83
C ARG A 129 -2.82 -20.48 0.48
N ALA A 130 -2.36 -19.45 1.23
CA ALA A 130 -1.69 -19.65 2.51
C ALA A 130 -2.63 -20.23 3.56
N PHE A 131 -3.90 -19.80 3.58
CA PHE A 131 -4.95 -20.36 4.42
C PHE A 131 -5.13 -21.87 4.16
N ILE A 132 -5.19 -22.26 2.89
CA ILE A 132 -5.29 -23.67 2.47
C ILE A 132 -4.03 -24.44 2.89
N ASN A 133 -2.86 -23.99 2.49
CA ASN A 133 -1.61 -24.73 2.70
C ASN A 133 -1.21 -24.80 4.18
N GLY A 134 -1.56 -23.78 4.96
CA GLY A 134 -1.33 -23.71 6.40
C GLY A 134 -2.37 -24.47 7.24
N GLY A 135 -3.40 -25.07 6.62
CA GLY A 135 -4.46 -25.77 7.33
C GLY A 135 -5.22 -24.85 8.31
N MET A 136 -5.36 -23.56 7.98
CA MET A 136 -5.90 -22.56 8.92
C MET A 136 -7.40 -22.75 9.18
N TRP A 137 -8.10 -23.58 8.43
CA TRP A 137 -9.47 -24.01 8.78
C TRP A 137 -9.56 -24.76 10.12
N ASN A 138 -8.42 -25.22 10.66
CA ASN A 138 -8.35 -25.84 11.98
C ASN A 138 -8.14 -24.81 13.13
N TYR A 139 -7.92 -23.55 12.80
CA TYR A 139 -7.81 -22.47 13.78
C TYR A 139 -9.20 -22.06 14.28
N PRO A 140 -9.30 -21.36 15.42
CA PRO A 140 -10.56 -20.71 15.79
C PRO A 140 -11.07 -19.83 14.66
N GLN A 141 -12.34 -20.00 14.30
CA GLN A 141 -12.97 -19.26 13.21
C GLN A 141 -13.73 -18.02 13.74
N PRO A 142 -13.84 -16.95 12.97
CA PRO A 142 -13.19 -16.72 11.69
C PRO A 142 -11.69 -16.42 11.82
N VAL A 143 -10.91 -16.77 10.84
CA VAL A 143 -9.49 -16.39 10.76
C VAL A 143 -9.40 -14.97 10.17
N LYS A 144 -8.86 -14.05 10.94
CA LYS A 144 -8.67 -12.64 10.57
C LYS A 144 -7.18 -12.38 10.30
N LEU A 145 -6.85 -11.95 9.09
CA LEU A 145 -5.46 -11.76 8.65
C LEU A 145 -5.28 -10.36 8.05
N TRP A 146 -4.14 -9.74 8.31
CA TRP A 146 -3.75 -8.50 7.65
C TRP A 146 -2.35 -8.58 7.08
N TYR A 147 -2.12 -7.83 6.01
CA TYR A 147 -0.81 -7.74 5.37
C TYR A 147 -0.47 -6.30 4.99
N TRP A 148 0.84 -6.06 4.84
CA TRP A 148 1.39 -4.84 4.25
C TRP A 148 2.55 -5.23 3.35
N GLY A 149 2.48 -4.92 2.07
CA GLY A 149 3.56 -5.30 1.17
C GLY A 149 3.42 -4.79 -0.26
N PRO A 150 4.47 -5.00 -1.07
CA PRO A 150 4.49 -4.59 -2.47
C PRO A 150 3.66 -5.54 -3.35
N MET A 151 2.97 -4.94 -4.34
CA MET A 151 2.27 -5.60 -5.43
C MET A 151 2.84 -5.11 -6.76
N PHE A 152 2.63 -5.87 -7.84
CA PHE A 152 3.27 -5.60 -9.12
C PHE A 152 2.27 -5.72 -10.27
N ARG A 153 2.06 -4.62 -11.02
CA ARG A 153 1.21 -4.61 -12.22
C ARG A 153 1.87 -3.86 -13.35
N HIS A 154 1.92 -4.46 -14.52
CA HIS A 154 2.43 -3.83 -15.74
C HIS A 154 1.38 -2.90 -16.37
N ASP A 155 0.91 -1.94 -15.58
CA ASP A 155 -0.06 -0.93 -16.04
C ASP A 155 0.67 0.29 -16.65
N ARG A 156 -0.09 1.15 -17.34
CA ARG A 156 0.42 2.43 -17.84
C ARG A 156 0.65 3.37 -16.65
N PRO A 157 1.91 3.81 -16.42
CA PRO A 157 2.21 4.67 -15.29
C PRO A 157 1.45 6.00 -15.38
N GLN A 158 0.77 6.35 -14.30
CA GLN A 158 0.07 7.61 -14.09
C GLN A 158 0.33 8.08 -12.65
N ALA A 159 -0.03 9.32 -12.32
CA ALA A 159 0.04 9.80 -10.94
C ALA A 159 -0.73 8.86 -9.99
N GLY A 160 -0.04 8.31 -8.99
CA GLY A 160 -0.59 7.32 -8.06
C GLY A 160 -0.83 5.90 -8.64
N ARG A 161 -0.42 5.62 -9.89
CA ARG A 161 -0.40 4.29 -10.50
C ARG A 161 1.03 3.90 -10.84
N TYR A 162 1.61 3.07 -10.01
CA TYR A 162 2.96 2.54 -10.19
C TYR A 162 2.92 1.06 -10.60
N ARG A 163 3.99 0.58 -11.17
CA ARG A 163 4.18 -0.83 -11.55
C ARG A 163 4.57 -1.70 -10.35
N GLN A 164 5.26 -1.11 -9.39
CA GLN A 164 5.40 -1.62 -8.03
C GLN A 164 4.69 -0.63 -7.11
N PHE A 165 3.77 -1.10 -6.30
CA PHE A 165 3.00 -0.29 -5.36
C PHE A 165 2.70 -1.08 -4.10
N PHE A 166 2.50 -0.38 -2.99
CA PHE A 166 2.20 -1.01 -1.72
C PHE A 166 0.69 -1.07 -1.47
N GLN A 167 0.27 -2.18 -0.87
CA GLN A 167 -1.08 -2.34 -0.33
C GLN A 167 -1.02 -2.72 1.15
N VAL A 168 -2.00 -2.25 1.91
CA VAL A 168 -2.47 -2.87 3.14
C VAL A 168 -3.76 -3.58 2.83
N GLY A 169 -3.94 -4.77 3.37
CA GLY A 169 -5.21 -5.50 3.25
C GLY A 169 -5.58 -6.20 4.54
N TYR A 170 -6.89 -6.43 4.68
CA TYR A 170 -7.51 -7.15 5.77
C TYR A 170 -8.44 -8.19 5.18
N GLU A 171 -8.30 -9.43 5.61
CA GLU A 171 -9.03 -10.59 5.08
C GLU A 171 -9.66 -11.36 6.25
N ILE A 172 -10.93 -11.72 6.11
CA ILE A 172 -11.68 -12.54 7.07
C ILE A 172 -12.12 -13.81 6.34
N LEU A 173 -11.71 -14.97 6.84
CA LEU A 173 -12.02 -16.27 6.24
C LEU A 173 -12.76 -17.13 7.25
N GLY A 174 -13.88 -17.76 6.85
CA GLY A 174 -14.66 -18.67 7.66
C GLY A 174 -15.88 -18.02 8.34
N ALA A 175 -16.40 -16.89 7.83
CA ALA A 175 -17.64 -16.29 8.32
C ALA A 175 -18.50 -15.75 7.18
N GLU A 176 -19.79 -16.09 7.22
CA GLU A 176 -20.80 -15.69 6.22
C GLU A 176 -21.63 -14.48 6.68
N ASP A 177 -21.48 -14.02 7.91
CA ASP A 177 -22.30 -12.98 8.52
C ASP A 177 -22.11 -11.62 7.84
N PRO A 178 -23.20 -10.84 7.55
CA PRO A 178 -23.12 -9.48 7.01
C PRO A 178 -22.30 -8.49 7.85
N ALA A 179 -22.15 -8.72 9.16
CA ALA A 179 -21.33 -7.90 10.04
C ALA A 179 -19.84 -7.92 9.64
N VAL A 180 -19.39 -8.99 8.99
CA VAL A 180 -18.03 -9.12 8.44
C VAL A 180 -17.79 -8.07 7.35
N ASP A 181 -18.73 -7.89 6.45
CA ASP A 181 -18.66 -6.91 5.38
C ASP A 181 -18.64 -5.49 5.95
N ALA A 182 -19.52 -5.22 6.93
CA ALA A 182 -19.58 -3.93 7.62
C ALA A 182 -18.29 -3.63 8.40
N GLU A 183 -17.68 -4.63 9.06
CA GLU A 183 -16.38 -4.48 9.74
C GLU A 183 -15.29 -4.05 8.77
N LEU A 184 -15.19 -4.67 7.58
CA LEU A 184 -14.18 -4.32 6.59
C LEU A 184 -14.37 -2.92 6.01
N VAL A 185 -15.62 -2.50 5.79
CA VAL A 185 -15.94 -1.12 5.39
C VAL A 185 -15.56 -0.14 6.50
N LEU A 186 -15.88 -0.46 7.76
CA LEU A 186 -15.51 0.36 8.93
C LEU A 186 -13.98 0.51 9.06
N ILE A 187 -13.21 -0.57 8.90
CA ILE A 187 -11.74 -0.53 8.93
C ILE A 187 -11.22 0.37 7.81
N ALA A 188 -11.74 0.22 6.59
CA ALA A 188 -11.35 1.03 5.45
C ALA A 188 -11.66 2.52 5.66
N TYR A 189 -12.81 2.84 6.24
CA TYR A 189 -13.20 4.20 6.58
C TYR A 189 -12.31 4.78 7.70
N ASN A 190 -12.12 4.05 8.79
CA ASN A 190 -11.31 4.49 9.93
C ASN A 190 -9.84 4.66 9.55
N PHE A 191 -9.31 3.84 8.62
CA PHE A 191 -7.94 3.98 8.14
C PHE A 191 -7.62 5.40 7.64
N TYR A 192 -8.56 6.05 6.98
CA TYR A 192 -8.37 7.42 6.51
C TYR A 192 -8.84 8.46 7.52
N LYS A 193 -9.92 8.21 8.23
CA LYS A 193 -10.48 9.10 9.26
C LYS A 193 -9.47 9.39 10.37
N ASP A 194 -8.78 8.37 10.87
CA ASP A 194 -7.76 8.51 11.92
C ASP A 194 -6.54 9.32 11.46
N LEU A 195 -6.27 9.33 10.16
CA LEU A 195 -5.26 10.18 9.54
C LEU A 195 -5.74 11.61 9.25
N GLY A 196 -6.99 11.93 9.61
CA GLY A 196 -7.61 13.24 9.35
C GLY A 196 -7.95 13.48 7.88
N PHE A 197 -8.09 12.42 7.08
CA PHE A 197 -8.32 12.50 5.64
C PHE A 197 -9.75 12.03 5.30
N PRO A 198 -10.61 12.91 4.74
CA PRO A 198 -11.98 12.57 4.42
C PRO A 198 -12.09 11.65 3.20
N VAL A 199 -12.90 10.60 3.34
CA VAL A 199 -13.19 9.65 2.27
C VAL A 199 -14.67 9.37 2.12
N GLU A 200 -15.06 8.94 0.93
CA GLU A 200 -16.39 8.48 0.53
C GLU A 200 -16.34 6.97 0.28
N ILE A 201 -17.27 6.24 0.87
CA ILE A 201 -17.47 4.81 0.58
C ILE A 201 -18.56 4.67 -0.48
N ARG A 202 -18.25 4.00 -1.60
CA ARG A 202 -19.26 3.60 -2.58
C ARG A 202 -19.44 2.10 -2.46
N ILE A 203 -20.70 1.67 -2.35
CA ILE A 203 -21.05 0.28 -2.06
C ILE A 203 -22.14 -0.23 -2.97
N ASN A 204 -22.09 -1.51 -3.31
CA ASN A 204 -23.08 -2.22 -4.11
C ASN A 204 -23.10 -3.71 -3.72
N SER A 205 -24.10 -4.44 -4.20
CA SER A 205 -24.09 -5.90 -4.21
C SER A 205 -24.10 -6.40 -5.65
N ILE A 206 -23.22 -7.38 -5.93
CA ILE A 206 -23.18 -8.05 -7.24
C ILE A 206 -23.78 -9.46 -7.21
N GLY A 207 -24.39 -9.84 -6.09
CA GLY A 207 -25.08 -11.08 -5.90
C GLY A 207 -24.21 -12.34 -6.02
N LEU A 208 -24.88 -13.45 -6.06
CA LEU A 208 -24.28 -14.76 -6.33
C LEU A 208 -24.05 -15.00 -7.83
N PRO A 209 -23.23 -15.97 -8.23
CA PRO A 209 -22.95 -16.26 -9.65
C PRO A 209 -24.21 -16.47 -10.50
N GLU A 210 -25.23 -17.21 -10.00
CA GLU A 210 -26.45 -17.51 -10.71
C GLU A 210 -27.32 -16.26 -10.97
N GLU A 211 -27.38 -15.35 -10.00
CA GLU A 211 -28.06 -14.05 -10.11
C GLU A 211 -27.34 -13.16 -11.11
N ARG A 212 -26.01 -13.15 -11.02
CA ARG A 212 -25.12 -12.39 -11.89
C ARG A 212 -25.17 -12.85 -13.35
N GLU A 213 -25.29 -14.15 -13.62
CA GLU A 213 -25.44 -14.66 -15.00
C GLU A 213 -26.74 -14.20 -15.64
N ARG A 214 -27.86 -14.19 -14.89
CA ARG A 214 -29.14 -13.65 -15.36
C ARG A 214 -29.03 -12.15 -15.67
N TYR A 215 -28.42 -11.40 -14.76
CA TYR A 215 -28.19 -9.98 -14.98
C TYR A 215 -27.28 -9.69 -16.18
N LYS A 216 -26.18 -10.45 -16.36
CA LYS A 216 -25.28 -10.31 -17.51
C LYS A 216 -26.01 -10.50 -18.84
N ALA A 217 -26.95 -11.43 -18.93
CA ALA A 217 -27.72 -11.65 -20.13
C ALA A 217 -28.58 -10.42 -20.48
N GLU A 218 -29.27 -9.85 -19.49
CA GLU A 218 -30.06 -8.62 -19.68
C GLU A 218 -29.19 -7.41 -20.01
N LEU A 219 -28.10 -7.21 -19.28
CA LEU A 219 -27.14 -6.14 -19.54
C LEU A 219 -26.58 -6.23 -20.96
N ALA A 220 -26.26 -7.45 -21.42
CA ALA A 220 -25.77 -7.68 -22.78
C ALA A 220 -26.85 -7.34 -23.82
N ASN A 221 -28.12 -7.68 -23.59
CA ASN A 221 -29.23 -7.34 -24.47
C ASN A 221 -29.41 -5.83 -24.58
N TYR A 222 -29.41 -5.13 -23.45
CA TYR A 222 -29.46 -3.67 -23.37
C TYR A 222 -28.34 -2.99 -24.19
N TYR A 223 -27.10 -3.43 -24.00
CA TYR A 223 -25.96 -2.84 -24.72
C TYR A 223 -25.87 -3.26 -26.19
N ARG A 224 -26.41 -4.43 -26.59
CA ARG A 224 -26.50 -4.82 -28.01
C ARG A 224 -27.34 -3.85 -28.80
N ALA A 225 -28.48 -3.42 -28.24
CA ALA A 225 -29.36 -2.42 -28.88
C ALA A 225 -28.65 -1.04 -29.01
N LYS A 226 -27.71 -0.71 -28.13
CA LYS A 226 -26.99 0.56 -28.11
C LYS A 226 -25.54 0.46 -28.64
N LYS A 227 -25.19 -0.62 -29.35
CA LYS A 227 -23.81 -0.95 -29.79
C LYS A 227 -23.13 0.15 -30.61
N SER A 228 -23.89 0.92 -31.41
CA SER A 228 -23.35 2.02 -32.21
C SER A 228 -22.88 3.20 -31.38
N TYR A 229 -23.41 3.38 -30.18
CA TYR A 229 -23.17 4.54 -29.31
C TYR A 229 -22.06 4.31 -28.27
N ILE A 230 -21.61 3.07 -28.07
CA ILE A 230 -20.54 2.75 -27.11
C ILE A 230 -19.16 2.78 -27.75
N CYS A 231 -18.11 3.02 -26.93
CA CYS A 231 -16.73 3.06 -27.37
C CYS A 231 -16.23 1.68 -27.87
N GLU A 232 -15.10 1.65 -28.58
CA GLU A 232 -14.54 0.43 -29.16
C GLU A 232 -14.20 -0.62 -28.10
N ASP A 233 -13.65 -0.21 -26.97
CA ASP A 233 -13.34 -1.12 -25.87
C ASP A 233 -14.61 -1.73 -25.27
N CYS A 234 -15.68 -0.96 -25.13
CA CYS A 234 -16.98 -1.47 -24.70
C CYS A 234 -17.60 -2.45 -25.70
N ARG A 235 -17.39 -2.28 -27.00
CA ARG A 235 -17.82 -3.25 -28.01
C ARG A 235 -17.10 -4.60 -27.86
N LYS A 236 -15.81 -4.58 -27.47
CA LYS A 236 -15.02 -5.80 -27.17
C LYS A 236 -15.47 -6.44 -25.85
N ARG A 237 -15.69 -5.61 -24.80
CA ARG A 237 -16.16 -6.03 -23.48
C ARG A 237 -17.55 -6.69 -23.53
N LEU A 238 -18.43 -6.16 -24.37
CA LEU A 238 -19.80 -6.72 -24.58
C LEU A 238 -19.77 -8.20 -24.96
N LEU A 239 -18.73 -8.64 -25.67
CA LEU A 239 -18.59 -10.05 -26.12
C LEU A 239 -17.88 -10.93 -25.07
N LYS A 240 -17.01 -10.35 -24.24
CA LYS A 240 -16.17 -11.10 -23.28
C LYS A 240 -16.75 -11.09 -21.87
N ASN A 241 -17.04 -9.92 -21.33
CA ASN A 241 -17.55 -9.74 -19.98
C ASN A 241 -18.41 -8.44 -19.93
N PRO A 242 -19.75 -8.55 -20.07
CA PRO A 242 -20.67 -7.42 -20.09
C PRO A 242 -20.60 -6.55 -18.82
N LEU A 243 -20.31 -7.12 -17.65
CA LEU A 243 -20.17 -6.33 -16.41
C LEU A 243 -19.10 -5.23 -16.50
N ARG A 244 -18.06 -5.46 -17.29
CA ARG A 244 -16.97 -4.46 -17.50
C ARG A 244 -17.44 -3.23 -18.29
N LEU A 245 -18.64 -3.24 -18.87
CA LEU A 245 -19.25 -2.07 -19.50
C LEU A 245 -19.60 -1.00 -18.45
N LEU A 246 -19.99 -1.43 -17.25
CA LEU A 246 -20.33 -0.54 -16.14
C LEU A 246 -19.11 0.21 -15.58
N ASP A 247 -17.90 -0.29 -15.82
CA ASP A 247 -16.63 0.33 -15.41
C ASP A 247 -16.05 1.25 -16.52
N CYS A 248 -16.79 1.54 -17.58
CA CYS A 248 -16.34 2.40 -18.65
C CYS A 248 -16.30 3.88 -18.21
N LYS A 249 -15.17 4.54 -18.50
CA LYS A 249 -14.96 5.97 -18.18
C LYS A 249 -15.07 6.90 -19.41
N ALA A 250 -15.33 6.35 -20.60
CA ALA A 250 -15.47 7.15 -21.82
C ALA A 250 -16.77 7.98 -21.77
N ASP A 251 -16.70 9.29 -22.03
CA ASP A 251 -17.83 10.21 -21.91
C ASP A 251 -19.04 9.77 -22.74
N GLN A 252 -18.81 9.28 -23.98
CA GLN A 252 -19.89 8.79 -24.85
C GLN A 252 -20.66 7.58 -24.25
N CYS A 253 -20.06 6.84 -23.31
CA CYS A 253 -20.67 5.69 -22.68
C CYS A 253 -21.43 6.04 -21.39
N GLN A 254 -21.19 7.21 -20.79
CA GLN A 254 -21.79 7.56 -19.50
C GLN A 254 -23.34 7.60 -19.55
N PRO A 255 -24.00 8.28 -20.51
CA PRO A 255 -25.47 8.30 -20.56
C PRO A 255 -26.08 6.90 -20.68
N ILE A 256 -25.40 6.02 -21.46
CA ILE A 256 -25.86 4.64 -21.66
C ILE A 256 -25.68 3.82 -20.37
N LYS A 257 -24.60 4.05 -19.64
CA LYS A 257 -24.33 3.39 -18.36
C LYS A 257 -25.32 3.81 -17.27
N ASP A 258 -25.67 5.08 -17.23
CA ASP A 258 -26.58 5.65 -16.22
C ASP A 258 -28.01 5.12 -16.37
N GLU A 259 -28.42 4.77 -17.61
CA GLU A 259 -29.70 4.15 -17.91
C GLU A 259 -29.68 2.61 -17.90
N ALA A 260 -28.52 1.97 -17.61
CA ALA A 260 -28.40 0.52 -17.67
C ALA A 260 -29.23 -0.15 -16.57
N PRO A 261 -29.74 -1.37 -16.81
CA PRO A 261 -30.38 -2.18 -15.77
C PRO A 261 -29.48 -2.29 -14.54
N GLN A 262 -30.07 -2.22 -13.35
CA GLN A 262 -29.33 -2.28 -12.09
C GLN A 262 -29.33 -3.71 -11.56
N ILE A 263 -28.17 -4.20 -11.09
CA ILE A 263 -28.04 -5.58 -10.62
C ILE A 263 -28.92 -5.86 -9.40
N VAL A 264 -29.22 -4.87 -8.58
CA VAL A 264 -30.07 -5.00 -7.39
C VAL A 264 -31.47 -5.54 -7.71
N ASP A 265 -31.99 -5.27 -8.91
CA ASP A 265 -33.29 -5.77 -9.36
C ASP A 265 -33.28 -7.28 -9.66
N TRP A 266 -32.10 -7.84 -9.85
CA TRP A 266 -31.85 -9.25 -10.21
C TRP A 266 -31.42 -10.13 -9.04
N LEU A 267 -31.21 -9.52 -7.86
CA LEU A 267 -30.89 -10.25 -6.64
C LEU A 267 -32.12 -11.01 -6.13
N SER A 268 -31.87 -12.19 -5.57
CA SER A 268 -32.88 -12.95 -4.80
C SER A 268 -33.24 -12.19 -3.51
N ASP A 269 -34.35 -12.55 -2.90
CA ASP A 269 -34.75 -11.97 -1.62
C ASP A 269 -33.72 -12.23 -0.52
N ALA A 270 -33.03 -13.38 -0.54
CA ALA A 270 -31.95 -13.69 0.36
C ALA A 270 -30.75 -12.72 0.19
N SER A 271 -30.30 -12.54 -1.06
CA SER A 271 -29.18 -11.60 -1.37
C SER A 271 -29.56 -10.14 -1.07
N LYS A 272 -30.81 -9.73 -1.31
CA LYS A 272 -31.30 -8.41 -0.93
C LYS A 272 -31.31 -8.23 0.59
N SER A 273 -31.84 -9.20 1.34
CA SER A 273 -31.88 -9.17 2.79
C SER A 273 -30.49 -9.14 3.40
N TYR A 274 -29.55 -9.92 2.83
CA TYR A 274 -28.14 -9.89 3.21
C TYR A 274 -27.55 -8.49 3.06
N PHE A 275 -27.71 -7.89 1.87
CA PHE A 275 -27.15 -6.57 1.58
C PHE A 275 -27.79 -5.49 2.43
N MET A 276 -29.12 -5.51 2.61
CA MET A 276 -29.81 -4.58 3.51
C MET A 276 -29.26 -4.66 4.92
N LYS A 277 -28.93 -5.88 5.42
CA LYS A 277 -28.35 -6.04 6.74
C LYS A 277 -26.95 -5.42 6.88
N VAL A 278 -26.13 -5.50 5.81
CA VAL A 278 -24.83 -4.79 5.76
C VAL A 278 -25.06 -3.28 5.90
N LEU A 279 -26.03 -2.72 5.17
CA LEU A 279 -26.33 -1.29 5.22
C LEU A 279 -26.85 -0.86 6.61
N GLU A 280 -27.73 -1.65 7.25
CA GLU A 280 -28.19 -1.39 8.62
C GLU A 280 -27.02 -1.31 9.61
N TYR A 281 -26.04 -2.23 9.49
CA TYR A 281 -24.85 -2.17 10.34
C TYR A 281 -23.98 -0.92 10.07
N LEU A 282 -23.85 -0.49 8.83
CA LEU A 282 -23.13 0.74 8.50
C LEU A 282 -23.82 1.99 9.03
N ASP A 283 -25.16 2.02 8.98
CA ASP A 283 -25.97 3.09 9.56
C ASP A 283 -25.79 3.17 11.08
N GLU A 284 -25.86 2.02 11.78
CA GLU A 284 -25.62 1.93 13.22
C GLU A 284 -24.20 2.38 13.61
N LEU A 285 -23.20 2.05 12.79
CA LEU A 285 -21.81 2.47 12.98
C LEU A 285 -21.56 3.95 12.60
N GLY A 286 -22.53 4.62 11.99
CA GLY A 286 -22.40 6.00 11.52
C GLY A 286 -21.34 6.15 10.42
N VAL A 287 -21.12 5.12 9.60
CA VAL A 287 -20.21 5.16 8.45
C VAL A 287 -20.96 5.69 7.23
N PRO A 288 -20.61 6.88 6.70
CA PRO A 288 -21.26 7.41 5.52
C PRO A 288 -20.91 6.59 4.28
N TYR A 289 -21.93 6.25 3.48
CA TYR A 289 -21.76 5.54 2.21
C TYR A 289 -22.71 6.06 1.15
N ASN A 290 -22.37 5.81 -0.11
CA ASN A 290 -23.20 6.06 -1.27
C ASN A 290 -23.48 4.74 -2.01
N LEU A 291 -24.74 4.44 -2.25
CA LEU A 291 -25.13 3.33 -3.10
C LEU A 291 -24.74 3.64 -4.55
N GLN A 292 -23.94 2.77 -5.14
CA GLN A 292 -23.47 2.92 -6.53
C GLN A 292 -23.88 1.70 -7.36
N PRO A 293 -25.07 1.70 -7.97
CA PRO A 293 -25.61 0.51 -8.69
C PRO A 293 -24.73 0.01 -9.84
N THR A 294 -23.90 0.90 -10.38
CA THR A 294 -22.96 0.55 -11.46
C THR A 294 -21.60 0.10 -10.95
N LEU A 295 -21.38 0.05 -9.62
CA LEU A 295 -20.13 -0.40 -9.05
C LEU A 295 -19.94 -1.90 -9.27
N VAL A 296 -18.89 -2.24 -10.00
CA VAL A 296 -18.37 -3.59 -10.18
C VAL A 296 -16.87 -3.60 -9.91
N ARG A 297 -16.31 -4.76 -9.59
CA ARG A 297 -14.88 -4.91 -9.33
C ARG A 297 -14.14 -5.46 -10.56
N GLY A 298 -12.85 -5.16 -10.64
CA GLY A 298 -11.98 -5.61 -11.73
C GLY A 298 -11.52 -7.07 -11.65
N LEU A 299 -12.00 -7.83 -10.66
CA LEU A 299 -11.62 -9.21 -10.36
C LEU A 299 -12.87 -10.06 -10.27
N ASP A 300 -12.86 -11.26 -10.84
CA ASP A 300 -14.08 -12.07 -11.05
C ASP A 300 -14.50 -12.86 -9.81
N TYR A 301 -13.66 -13.00 -8.79
CA TYR A 301 -13.94 -13.80 -7.58
C TYR A 301 -15.00 -13.21 -6.64
N TYR A 302 -15.35 -11.93 -6.79
CA TYR A 302 -16.29 -11.29 -5.86
C TYR A 302 -17.70 -11.87 -5.94
N THR A 303 -18.34 -11.93 -4.76
CA THR A 303 -19.76 -12.27 -4.54
C THR A 303 -20.41 -11.22 -3.65
N HIS A 304 -21.75 -11.13 -3.61
CA HIS A 304 -22.49 -10.25 -2.71
C HIS A 304 -21.95 -8.82 -2.64
N THR A 305 -21.55 -8.36 -1.46
CA THR A 305 -21.09 -7.00 -1.18
C THR A 305 -19.78 -6.67 -1.89
N VAL A 306 -19.74 -5.52 -2.56
CA VAL A 306 -18.53 -4.90 -3.12
C VAL A 306 -18.51 -3.43 -2.77
N PHE A 307 -17.34 -2.88 -2.46
CA PHE A 307 -17.18 -1.47 -2.14
C PHE A 307 -15.86 -0.90 -2.61
N GLU A 308 -15.82 0.41 -2.76
CA GLU A 308 -14.62 1.18 -3.08
C GLU A 308 -14.54 2.43 -2.21
N VAL A 309 -13.31 2.83 -1.89
CA VAL A 309 -12.99 4.02 -1.10
C VAL A 309 -12.46 5.09 -2.02
N TYR A 310 -13.10 6.24 -2.02
CA TYR A 310 -12.70 7.41 -2.80
C TYR A 310 -12.30 8.56 -1.89
N PRO A 311 -11.35 9.44 -2.30
CA PRO A 311 -11.12 10.67 -1.58
C PRO A 311 -12.36 11.58 -1.66
N ALA A 312 -12.82 12.11 -0.52
CA ALA A 312 -13.91 13.08 -0.45
C ALA A 312 -13.38 14.53 -0.47
N VAL A 313 -12.28 14.75 -1.18
CA VAL A 313 -11.65 16.07 -1.32
C VAL A 313 -12.23 16.76 -2.55
N PRO A 314 -12.76 17.99 -2.44
CA PRO A 314 -13.21 18.74 -3.61
C PRO A 314 -12.07 18.91 -4.61
N SER A 315 -12.30 18.53 -5.85
CA SER A 315 -11.38 18.86 -6.94
C SER A 315 -11.52 20.33 -7.31
N GLU A 316 -10.41 21.04 -7.49
CA GLU A 316 -10.44 22.45 -7.92
C GLU A 316 -10.91 22.60 -9.38
N ASN A 317 -10.83 21.53 -10.15
CA ASN A 317 -11.24 21.52 -11.55
C ASN A 317 -12.51 20.68 -11.72
N PRO A 318 -13.61 21.24 -12.23
CA PRO A 318 -14.89 20.54 -12.43
C PRO A 318 -14.83 19.29 -13.31
N GLY A 319 -13.71 19.00 -13.97
CA GLY A 319 -13.48 17.80 -14.78
C GLY A 319 -12.68 16.70 -14.07
N GLU A 320 -11.95 17.02 -13.01
CA GLU A 320 -11.08 16.08 -12.31
C GLU A 320 -11.81 15.23 -11.27
N GLU A 321 -12.95 15.67 -10.77
CA GLU A 321 -13.81 14.89 -9.87
C GLU A 321 -14.26 13.56 -10.51
N LYS A 322 -14.54 13.56 -11.83
CA LYS A 322 -14.86 12.36 -12.60
C LYS A 322 -13.66 11.43 -12.82
N ALA A 323 -12.44 11.94 -12.64
CA ALA A 323 -11.20 11.20 -12.87
C ALA A 323 -10.57 10.64 -11.59
N GLN A 324 -11.11 10.93 -10.40
CA GLN A 324 -10.58 10.40 -9.16
C GLN A 324 -10.65 8.88 -9.15
N SER A 325 -9.49 8.26 -8.93
CA SER A 325 -9.39 6.82 -8.83
C SER A 325 -9.58 6.37 -7.39
N ALA A 326 -10.27 5.25 -7.16
CA ALA A 326 -10.41 4.65 -5.84
C ALA A 326 -9.06 4.49 -5.14
N LEU A 327 -9.00 4.80 -3.85
CA LEU A 327 -7.83 4.57 -2.98
C LEU A 327 -7.66 3.08 -2.67
N GLY A 328 -8.75 2.34 -2.70
CA GLY A 328 -8.81 0.91 -2.46
C GLY A 328 -10.24 0.42 -2.54
N GLY A 329 -10.46 -0.79 -2.11
CA GLY A 329 -11.79 -1.37 -2.03
C GLY A 329 -11.73 -2.86 -1.74
N GLY A 330 -12.88 -3.43 -1.54
CA GLY A 330 -13.03 -4.80 -1.11
C GLY A 330 -14.39 -5.38 -1.44
N GLY A 331 -14.73 -6.42 -0.74
CA GLY A 331 -15.98 -7.12 -0.85
C GLY A 331 -15.85 -8.58 -0.44
N ARG A 332 -16.91 -9.33 -0.65
CA ARG A 332 -17.02 -10.75 -0.33
C ARG A 332 -16.58 -11.63 -1.51
N TYR A 333 -15.97 -12.78 -1.20
CA TYR A 333 -15.46 -13.71 -2.20
C TYR A 333 -15.56 -15.17 -1.69
N ASP A 334 -16.77 -15.62 -1.39
CA ASP A 334 -17.07 -16.88 -0.70
C ASP A 334 -16.60 -18.12 -1.43
N LEU A 335 -16.49 -18.06 -2.76
CA LEU A 335 -16.13 -19.22 -3.60
C LEU A 335 -14.62 -19.36 -3.82
N LEU A 336 -13.82 -18.33 -3.52
CA LEU A 336 -12.40 -18.28 -3.89
C LEU A 336 -11.59 -19.44 -3.28
N VAL A 337 -11.79 -19.74 -1.99
CA VAL A 337 -11.02 -20.80 -1.31
C VAL A 337 -11.36 -22.17 -1.89
N GLU A 338 -12.63 -22.43 -2.19
CA GLU A 338 -13.09 -23.68 -2.83
C GLU A 338 -12.60 -23.79 -4.28
N GLU A 339 -12.69 -22.73 -5.06
CA GLU A 339 -12.16 -22.67 -6.43
C GLU A 339 -10.65 -22.94 -6.48
N MET A 340 -9.91 -22.59 -5.41
CA MET A 340 -8.49 -22.87 -5.28
C MET A 340 -8.18 -24.29 -4.80
N GLY A 341 -9.20 -25.12 -4.54
CA GLY A 341 -9.06 -26.50 -4.09
C GLY A 341 -9.06 -26.69 -2.58
N GLY A 342 -9.45 -25.64 -1.83
CA GLY A 342 -9.71 -25.73 -0.40
C GLY A 342 -11.13 -26.21 -0.09
N ARG A 343 -11.50 -26.14 1.20
CA ARG A 343 -12.89 -26.37 1.64
C ARG A 343 -13.72 -25.14 1.33
N SER A 344 -15.03 -25.31 1.15
CA SER A 344 -15.95 -24.16 1.09
C SER A 344 -15.78 -23.30 2.34
N THR A 345 -15.38 -22.04 2.12
CA THR A 345 -14.98 -21.11 3.20
C THR A 345 -15.42 -19.71 2.82
N PRO A 346 -16.55 -19.24 3.37
CA PRO A 346 -16.99 -17.86 3.15
C PRO A 346 -15.88 -16.87 3.56
N ALA A 347 -15.66 -15.88 2.72
CA ALA A 347 -14.59 -14.93 2.96
C ALA A 347 -14.89 -13.53 2.41
N ALA A 348 -14.32 -12.54 3.05
CA ALA A 348 -14.38 -11.14 2.62
C ALA A 348 -13.05 -10.43 2.94
N GLY A 349 -12.75 -9.37 2.20
CA GLY A 349 -11.53 -8.63 2.44
C GLY A 349 -11.54 -7.23 1.82
N VAL A 350 -10.57 -6.44 2.23
CA VAL A 350 -10.31 -5.09 1.70
C VAL A 350 -8.83 -4.87 1.46
N ALA A 351 -8.49 -4.22 0.35
CA ALA A 351 -7.13 -3.79 0.06
C ALA A 351 -7.10 -2.28 -0.27
N LEU A 352 -6.23 -1.55 0.43
CA LEU A 352 -6.02 -0.11 0.25
C LEU A 352 -4.65 0.15 -0.36
N GLY A 353 -4.61 0.97 -1.42
CA GLY A 353 -3.39 1.31 -2.15
C GLY A 353 -2.65 2.45 -1.47
N ILE A 354 -1.50 2.16 -0.87
CA ILE A 354 -0.75 3.11 -0.05
C ILE A 354 -0.11 4.22 -0.88
N ASP A 355 0.52 3.90 -2.00
CA ASP A 355 1.15 4.90 -2.88
C ASP A 355 0.16 5.98 -3.32
N ARG A 356 -1.05 5.54 -3.68
CA ARG A 356 -2.12 6.46 -4.08
C ARG A 356 -2.60 7.28 -2.89
N SER A 357 -2.80 6.63 -1.75
CA SER A 357 -3.19 7.30 -0.51
C SER A 357 -2.17 8.35 -0.09
N VAL A 358 -0.87 8.03 -0.19
CA VAL A 358 0.23 8.99 0.06
C VAL A 358 0.18 10.16 -0.92
N ALA A 359 -0.05 9.90 -2.22
CA ALA A 359 -0.10 10.97 -3.22
C ALA A 359 -1.26 11.95 -2.95
N VAL A 360 -2.45 11.42 -2.65
CA VAL A 360 -3.62 12.25 -2.32
C VAL A 360 -3.45 12.95 -0.98
N LEU A 361 -2.90 12.27 0.03
CA LEU A 361 -2.62 12.85 1.34
C LEU A 361 -1.61 14.00 1.26
N LYS A 362 -0.56 13.89 0.44
CA LYS A 362 0.41 14.97 0.20
C LYS A 362 -0.31 16.22 -0.34
N HIS A 363 -1.13 16.04 -1.37
CA HIS A 363 -1.88 17.16 -1.97
C HIS A 363 -2.87 17.78 -0.98
N TYR A 364 -3.58 16.96 -0.21
CA TYR A 364 -4.50 17.43 0.82
C TYR A 364 -3.77 18.21 1.94
N ALA A 365 -2.60 17.72 2.37
CA ALA A 365 -1.80 18.33 3.43
C ALA A 365 -1.19 19.71 3.04
N GLU A 366 -1.06 20.01 1.75
CA GLU A 366 -0.61 21.33 1.28
C GLU A 366 -1.60 22.45 1.67
N LYS A 367 -2.90 22.13 1.70
CA LYS A 367 -3.98 23.07 2.03
C LYS A 367 -4.51 22.93 3.45
N ASN A 368 -4.43 21.74 3.98
CA ASN A 368 -4.96 21.37 5.29
C ASN A 368 -3.81 20.81 6.12
N PRO A 369 -3.20 21.61 7.02
CA PRO A 369 -2.12 21.13 7.86
C PRO A 369 -2.58 19.90 8.65
N LEU A 370 -2.11 18.73 8.26
CA LEU A 370 -2.36 17.51 9.00
C LEU A 370 -1.42 17.44 10.20
N ASN A 371 -1.95 17.03 11.32
CA ASN A 371 -1.15 16.81 12.52
C ASN A 371 -0.38 15.48 12.42
N LEU A 372 0.43 15.36 11.35
CA LEU A 372 1.25 14.19 11.14
C LEU A 372 2.34 14.13 12.22
N PRO A 373 2.55 12.97 12.84
CA PRO A 373 3.57 12.81 13.85
C PRO A 373 4.94 13.19 13.28
N LYS A 374 5.55 14.22 13.80
CA LYS A 374 6.96 14.52 13.51
C LYS A 374 7.82 13.52 14.26
N PRO A 375 8.99 13.11 13.73
CA PRO A 375 9.94 12.36 14.53
C PRO A 375 10.31 13.23 15.74
N VAL A 376 9.77 12.87 16.89
CA VAL A 376 10.06 13.56 18.15
C VAL A 376 11.32 12.92 18.71
N TYR A 377 12.39 13.71 18.79
CA TYR A 377 13.56 13.37 19.59
C TYR A 377 13.42 14.06 20.94
N ASP A 378 13.74 13.35 22.00
CA ASP A 378 13.68 13.88 23.36
C ASP A 378 14.84 14.83 23.61
N ILE A 379 16.02 14.51 23.06
CA ILE A 379 17.27 15.26 23.20
C ILE A 379 18.14 15.13 21.95
N PHE A 380 19.12 16.05 21.84
CA PHE A 380 20.21 15.92 20.89
C PHE A 380 21.54 15.66 21.62
N PHE A 381 22.41 14.80 21.09
CA PHE A 381 23.72 14.53 21.64
C PHE A 381 24.81 15.10 20.73
N ALA A 382 25.52 16.12 21.19
CA ALA A 382 26.64 16.77 20.51
C ALA A 382 28.00 16.35 21.14
N GLN A 383 29.01 16.24 20.30
CA GLN A 383 30.34 15.80 20.72
C GLN A 383 31.47 16.65 20.08
N LEU A 384 32.60 16.75 20.74
CA LEU A 384 33.79 17.46 20.27
C LEU A 384 35.07 16.65 20.53
N GLY A 385 35.65 16.13 19.43
CA GLY A 385 36.92 15.40 19.43
C GLY A 385 36.78 13.87 19.58
N ASP A 386 37.83 13.12 19.18
CA ASP A 386 37.72 11.66 19.00
C ASP A 386 37.48 10.91 20.29
N ARG A 387 38.07 11.31 21.41
CA ARG A 387 37.81 10.69 22.73
C ARG A 387 36.36 10.92 23.16
N ALA A 388 35.81 12.10 22.86
CA ALA A 388 34.42 12.43 23.14
C ALA A 388 33.44 11.59 22.29
N LYS A 389 33.78 11.26 21.03
CA LYS A 389 32.95 10.39 20.18
C LYS A 389 32.72 9.01 20.78
N GLY A 390 33.79 8.35 21.27
CA GLY A 390 33.66 7.06 21.91
C GLY A 390 32.81 7.09 23.19
N ARG A 391 32.98 8.14 24.00
CA ARG A 391 32.18 8.33 25.20
C ARG A 391 30.73 8.66 24.88
N ALA A 392 30.49 9.49 23.87
CA ALA A 392 29.15 9.83 23.35
C ALA A 392 28.40 8.57 22.90
N LEU A 393 29.02 7.71 22.10
CA LEU A 393 28.40 6.44 21.64
C LEU A 393 27.93 5.59 22.81
N LYS A 394 28.77 5.43 23.85
CA LYS A 394 28.39 4.69 25.04
C LYS A 394 27.17 5.31 25.73
N MET A 395 27.20 6.62 25.97
CA MET A 395 26.13 7.34 26.65
C MET A 395 24.82 7.32 25.83
N ILE A 396 24.90 7.51 24.51
CA ILE A 396 23.73 7.41 23.60
C ILE A 396 23.11 6.01 23.72
N ASN A 397 23.93 4.95 23.73
CA ASN A 397 23.41 3.60 23.87
C ASN A 397 22.75 3.34 25.24
N ASP A 398 23.33 3.90 26.33
CA ASP A 398 22.78 3.74 27.66
C ASP A 398 21.43 4.52 27.79
N LEU A 399 21.39 5.76 27.30
CA LEU A 399 20.16 6.58 27.25
C LEU A 399 19.07 5.94 26.36
N ARG A 400 19.44 5.35 25.21
CA ARG A 400 18.52 4.61 24.36
C ARG A 400 17.88 3.45 25.11
N LYS A 401 18.63 2.70 25.92
CA LYS A 401 18.10 1.58 26.73
C LYS A 401 17.06 2.06 27.75
N SER A 402 17.12 3.31 28.15
CA SER A 402 16.13 3.92 29.04
C SER A 402 14.89 4.47 28.33
N GLY A 403 14.74 4.21 27.03
CA GLY A 403 13.58 4.58 26.21
C GLY A 403 13.68 5.95 25.53
N MET A 404 14.76 6.73 25.75
CA MET A 404 14.91 8.05 25.14
C MET A 404 15.21 7.97 23.64
N LYS A 405 14.58 8.83 22.86
CA LYS A 405 14.86 9.06 21.43
C LYS A 405 15.90 10.17 21.29
N ILE A 406 17.05 9.83 20.74
CA ILE A 406 18.21 10.70 20.73
C ILE A 406 18.61 11.06 19.31
N GLY A 407 18.59 12.36 18.98
CA GLY A 407 19.22 12.89 17.78
C GLY A 407 20.73 13.03 18.00
N PHE A 408 21.54 12.68 17.01
CA PHE A 408 23.00 12.86 17.11
C PHE A 408 23.66 12.88 15.74
N ASN A 409 24.86 13.45 15.66
CA ASN A 409 25.72 13.38 14.49
C ASN A 409 27.19 13.24 14.90
N LEU A 410 27.74 12.05 14.84
CA LEU A 410 29.12 11.75 15.24
C LEU A 410 30.17 12.13 14.20
N TYR A 411 29.75 12.48 12.97
CA TYR A 411 30.66 12.78 11.86
C TYR A 411 30.93 14.28 11.70
N LYS A 412 30.14 15.15 12.32
CA LYS A 412 30.36 16.58 12.33
C LYS A 412 31.26 16.98 13.52
N ASN A 413 32.33 17.71 13.24
CA ASN A 413 33.29 18.13 14.26
C ASN A 413 33.03 19.55 14.82
N SER A 414 32.13 20.32 14.16
CA SER A 414 31.74 21.66 14.61
C SER A 414 30.56 21.59 15.57
N LEU A 415 30.70 22.15 16.77
CA LEU A 415 29.61 22.24 17.73
C LEU A 415 28.46 23.11 17.18
N LYS A 416 28.79 24.20 16.47
CA LYS A 416 27.80 25.09 15.84
C LYS A 416 26.86 24.27 14.91
N THR A 417 27.43 23.50 13.99
CA THR A 417 26.66 22.70 13.05
C THR A 417 25.83 21.60 13.74
N GLN A 418 26.33 21.06 14.87
CA GLN A 418 25.58 20.08 15.63
C GLN A 418 24.39 20.71 16.38
N LEU A 419 24.57 21.92 16.92
CA LEU A 419 23.47 22.67 17.57
C LEU A 419 22.44 23.17 16.55
N GLU A 420 22.87 23.54 15.33
CA GLU A 420 21.95 23.86 14.24
C GLU A 420 21.05 22.63 13.92
N LEU A 421 21.63 21.42 13.84
CA LEU A 421 20.85 20.18 13.68
C LEU A 421 19.90 19.92 14.86
N ALA A 422 20.32 20.21 16.09
CA ALA A 422 19.46 20.11 17.27
C ALA A 422 18.25 21.05 17.17
N ASN A 423 18.47 22.30 16.71
CA ASN A 423 17.40 23.27 16.44
C ASN A 423 16.44 22.79 15.35
N ASP A 424 16.96 22.25 14.24
CA ASP A 424 16.15 21.72 13.13
C ASP A 424 15.27 20.57 13.61
N LEU A 425 15.79 19.73 14.52
CA LEU A 425 15.06 18.64 15.16
C LEU A 425 14.09 19.10 16.25
N LYS A 426 14.12 20.39 16.62
CA LYS A 426 13.28 21.02 17.67
C LYS A 426 13.33 20.28 19.01
N VAL A 427 14.50 19.79 19.38
CA VAL A 427 14.69 19.15 20.69
C VAL A 427 14.75 20.20 21.80
N PRO A 428 14.16 19.95 22.99
CA PRO A 428 14.23 20.93 24.11
C PRO A 428 15.62 21.00 24.71
N TYR A 429 16.38 19.92 24.72
CA TYR A 429 17.70 19.86 25.35
C TYR A 429 18.78 19.26 24.46
N ALA A 430 19.99 19.78 24.55
CA ALA A 430 21.20 19.19 23.95
C ALA A 430 22.19 18.78 25.03
N LEU A 431 22.68 17.53 24.95
CA LEU A 431 23.80 17.02 25.74
C LEU A 431 25.09 17.26 24.96
N ILE A 432 26.08 17.91 25.57
CA ILE A 432 27.34 18.27 24.92
C ILE A 432 28.48 17.65 25.71
N ILE A 433 29.38 16.95 25.02
CA ILE A 433 30.56 16.36 25.60
C ILE A 433 31.79 16.68 24.74
N GLY A 434 32.78 17.24 25.36
CA GLY A 434 34.09 17.50 24.76
C GLY A 434 35.21 16.74 25.49
N GLN A 435 36.47 17.04 25.16
CA GLN A 435 37.62 16.37 25.78
C GLN A 435 37.71 16.67 27.29
N LYS A 436 37.39 17.89 27.71
CA LYS A 436 37.37 18.30 29.10
C LYS A 436 36.33 17.51 29.90
N GLU A 437 35.10 17.45 29.39
CA GLU A 437 34.03 16.73 30.05
C GLU A 437 34.30 15.23 30.16
N VAL A 438 35.00 14.65 29.17
CA VAL A 438 35.44 13.22 29.26
C VAL A 438 36.44 13.03 30.39
N GLN A 439 37.39 13.97 30.58
CA GLN A 439 38.41 13.89 31.64
C GLN A 439 37.84 14.11 33.04
N GLU A 440 36.92 15.05 33.16
CA GLU A 440 36.26 15.42 34.43
C GLU A 440 35.06 14.48 34.79
N GLY A 441 34.62 13.63 33.88
CA GLY A 441 33.43 12.78 34.09
C GLY A 441 32.13 13.56 34.09
N THR A 442 32.14 14.77 33.50
CA THR A 442 30.98 15.67 33.40
C THR A 442 30.36 15.70 32.01
N ILE A 443 29.19 16.31 31.86
CA ILE A 443 28.52 16.61 30.62
C ILE A 443 27.75 17.92 30.75
N ILE A 444 27.66 18.66 29.65
CA ILE A 444 26.88 19.89 29.60
C ILE A 444 25.48 19.58 29.11
N ILE A 445 24.46 20.02 29.85
CA ILE A 445 23.06 20.01 29.43
C ILE A 445 22.73 21.45 29.00
N ARG A 446 22.42 21.67 27.73
CA ARG A 446 22.00 22.94 27.16
C ARG A 446 20.50 22.92 26.92
N ASP A 447 19.82 23.89 27.49
CA ASP A 447 18.46 24.24 27.12
C ASP A 447 18.48 24.94 25.74
N MET A 448 17.71 24.41 24.78
CA MET A 448 17.80 24.88 23.40
C MET A 448 17.01 26.18 23.17
N GLU A 449 16.01 26.46 24.01
CA GLU A 449 15.21 27.67 23.93
C GLU A 449 15.93 28.85 24.59
N SER A 450 16.27 28.73 25.87
CA SER A 450 16.93 29.81 26.67
C SER A 450 18.41 29.90 26.40
N GLY A 451 19.06 28.86 25.88
CA GLY A 451 20.51 28.78 25.69
C GLY A 451 21.30 28.56 27.00
N ILE A 452 20.63 28.42 28.15
CA ILE A 452 21.25 28.15 29.44
C ILE A 452 21.96 26.83 29.46
N GLN A 453 23.14 26.76 30.09
CA GLN A 453 23.95 25.56 30.17
C GLN A 453 24.23 25.19 31.65
N GLU A 454 24.13 23.90 31.94
CA GLU A 454 24.37 23.30 33.24
C GLU A 454 25.39 22.18 33.11
N ILE A 455 26.44 22.17 33.93
CA ILE A 455 27.44 21.10 33.97
C ILE A 455 27.03 20.11 35.04
N VAL A 456 26.88 18.83 34.65
CA VAL A 456 26.44 17.75 35.56
C VAL A 456 27.35 16.52 35.44
N ASP A 457 27.35 15.66 36.47
CA ASP A 457 28.04 14.38 36.42
C ASP A 457 27.37 13.48 35.38
N GLN A 458 28.17 12.81 34.54
CA GLN A 458 27.65 11.89 33.48
C GLN A 458 26.74 10.82 34.02
N LYS A 459 26.98 10.31 35.24
CA LYS A 459 26.16 9.27 35.86
C LYS A 459 24.75 9.78 36.27
N LYS A 460 24.64 11.09 36.48
CA LYS A 460 23.35 11.73 36.86
C LYS A 460 22.60 12.32 35.68
N ALA A 461 23.25 12.43 34.52
CA ALA A 461 22.69 13.07 33.33
C ALA A 461 21.33 12.51 32.91
N GLU A 462 21.17 11.19 32.87
CA GLU A 462 19.92 10.51 32.53
C GLU A 462 18.76 10.98 33.43
N ASN A 463 18.96 10.92 34.75
CA ASN A 463 17.90 11.27 35.70
C ASN A 463 17.54 12.77 35.64
N ILE A 464 18.54 13.63 35.43
CA ILE A 464 18.34 15.06 35.31
C ILE A 464 17.55 15.38 34.04
N VAL A 465 17.93 14.80 32.90
CA VAL A 465 17.25 14.98 31.63
C VAL A 465 15.81 14.49 31.72
N LYS A 466 15.56 13.29 32.27
CA LYS A 466 14.20 12.76 32.48
C LYS A 466 13.32 13.70 33.30
N LYS A 467 13.88 14.30 34.36
CA LYS A 467 13.14 15.28 35.18
C LYS A 467 12.84 16.59 34.41
N LYS A 468 13.78 17.03 33.58
CA LYS A 468 13.62 18.25 32.78
C LYS A 468 12.56 18.01 31.67
N LEU A 469 12.59 16.86 30.99
CA LEU A 469 11.60 16.49 29.97
C LEU A 469 10.19 16.42 30.54
N LYS A 470 9.99 15.78 31.72
CA LYS A 470 8.68 15.77 32.38
C LYS A 470 8.13 17.17 32.68
N LYS A 471 8.99 18.08 33.13
CA LYS A 471 8.57 19.48 33.37
C LYS A 471 8.22 20.22 32.07
N PHE A 472 8.90 19.91 30.98
CA PHE A 472 8.61 20.46 29.66
C PHE A 472 7.26 19.99 29.15
N ASP A 473 6.97 18.70 29.25
CA ASP A 473 5.69 18.11 28.85
C ASP A 473 4.49 18.60 29.72
N ASP A 474 4.72 18.85 31.01
CA ASP A 474 3.70 19.37 31.96
C ASP A 474 3.48 20.89 31.82
N GLY A 475 4.42 21.62 31.23
CA GLY A 475 4.35 23.09 31.01
C GLY A 475 3.70 23.52 29.70
N ASP A 476 3.54 22.61 28.77
CA ASP A 476 2.90 22.82 27.44
C ASP A 476 1.39 22.45 27.47
N LYS A 477 0.84 22.17 28.64
CA LYS A 477 -0.58 22.00 28.90
C LYS A 477 -1.12 23.25 29.60
#